data_5b259823624993e210fc39187c38fc6b
#
_entry.id   5b259823624993e210fc39187c38fc6b
#
_cell.length_a   1.000
_cell.length_b   1.000
_cell.length_c   1.000
_cell.angle_alpha   90.00
_cell.angle_beta   90.00
_cell.angle_gamma   90.00
#
_symmetry.space_group_name_H-M   'P 1'
#
loop_
_entity.id
_entity.type
_entity.pdbx_description
1 polymer ?
#
loop_
_entity_poly.entity_id
_entity_poly.type
_entity_poly.pdbx_seq_one_letter_code
_entity_poly.pdbx_strand_id
1 'polypeptide(L)'
;LYVNHETDSKVSVFRVDGGNLKEIQQILTLPAGFTAHNSTAEIAIDKAGRYLYVSNRGHDSIAVYGVDPASGMLTAREWVPALGKTPRNIMFDATSAYLFAANQASGNIVIFKQNPKTGHLTPTGQELKMDQPGSVAFAEARD
;
A
#
# COMPACT_ATOMS: atom_id res chain seq x y z
N LEU A 1 -5.20 -10.99 9.37
CA LEU A 1 -5.98 -10.33 8.31
C LEU A 1 -5.89 -8.82 8.49
N TYR A 2 -5.70 -8.10 7.39
CA TYR A 2 -5.66 -6.64 7.34
C TYR A 2 -6.77 -6.14 6.45
N VAL A 3 -7.48 -5.11 6.88
CA VAL A 3 -8.58 -4.48 6.15
C VAL A 3 -8.42 -2.96 6.21
N ASN A 4 -8.27 -2.31 5.07
CA ASN A 4 -8.27 -0.85 5.02
C ASN A 4 -9.70 -0.30 4.94
N HIS A 5 -9.94 0.81 5.62
CA HIS A 5 -11.22 1.51 5.63
C HIS A 5 -11.18 2.67 4.64
N GLU A 6 -12.01 2.65 3.63
CA GLU A 6 -11.96 3.65 2.55
C GLU A 6 -12.14 5.07 3.09
N THR A 7 -13.13 5.29 3.96
CA THR A 7 -13.60 6.63 4.31
C THR A 7 -12.98 7.24 5.56
N ASP A 8 -12.52 6.43 6.52
CA ASP A 8 -11.95 6.92 7.78
C ASP A 8 -10.43 6.76 7.88
N SER A 9 -9.79 6.38 6.75
CA SER A 9 -8.32 6.34 6.59
C SER A 9 -7.64 5.51 7.68
N LYS A 10 -8.10 4.29 7.90
CA LYS A 10 -7.54 3.35 8.87
C LYS A 10 -7.26 1.98 8.26
N VAL A 11 -6.49 1.20 8.98
CA VAL A 11 -6.37 -0.25 8.80
C VAL A 11 -6.80 -0.92 10.09
N SER A 12 -7.72 -1.87 10.00
CA SER A 12 -8.02 -2.82 11.07
C SER A 12 -7.19 -4.08 10.90
N VAL A 13 -6.62 -4.53 12.01
CA VAL A 13 -5.86 -5.79 12.11
C VAL A 13 -6.68 -6.81 12.88
N PHE A 14 -6.89 -7.97 12.29
CA PHE A 14 -7.66 -9.06 12.91
C PHE A 14 -6.77 -10.29 13.13
N ARG A 15 -6.86 -10.87 14.30
CA ARG A 15 -6.43 -12.25 14.53
C ARG A 15 -7.48 -13.19 13.96
N VAL A 16 -7.03 -14.20 13.23
CA VAL A 16 -7.88 -15.27 12.68
C VAL A 16 -7.60 -16.54 13.45
N ASP A 17 -8.60 -17.12 14.08
CA ASP A 17 -8.49 -18.35 14.85
C ASP A 17 -9.72 -19.23 14.58
N GLY A 18 -9.49 -20.38 13.92
CA GLY A 18 -10.55 -21.34 13.59
C GLY A 18 -11.75 -20.73 12.85
N GLY A 19 -11.52 -19.68 12.02
CA GLY A 19 -12.58 -18.93 11.32
C GLY A 19 -13.18 -17.77 12.12
N ASN A 20 -12.86 -17.62 13.40
CA ASN A 20 -13.23 -16.46 14.20
C ASN A 20 -12.28 -15.29 13.93
N LEU A 21 -12.83 -14.08 13.85
CA LEU A 21 -12.09 -12.85 13.67
C LEU A 21 -12.17 -12.02 14.96
N LYS A 22 -11.01 -11.67 15.50
CA LYS A 22 -10.91 -10.76 16.64
C LYS A 22 -10.07 -9.55 16.23
N GLU A 23 -10.66 -8.37 16.26
CA GLU A 23 -9.91 -7.13 16.05
C GLU A 23 -8.91 -6.92 17.18
N ILE A 24 -7.63 -6.68 16.82
CA ILE A 24 -6.53 -6.51 17.78
C ILE A 24 -5.87 -5.13 17.65
N GLN A 25 -6.11 -4.40 16.57
CA GLN A 25 -5.56 -3.07 16.36
C GLN A 25 -6.36 -2.30 15.31
N GLN A 26 -6.47 -0.97 15.48
CA GLN A 26 -6.73 -0.02 14.40
C GLN A 26 -5.59 0.99 14.33
N ILE A 27 -5.14 1.34 13.12
CA ILE A 27 -4.05 2.29 12.91
C ILE A 27 -4.37 3.22 11.73
N LEU A 28 -4.05 4.51 11.86
CA LEU A 28 -4.27 5.50 10.81
C LEU A 28 -3.33 5.29 9.62
N THR A 29 -3.83 5.60 8.42
CA THR A 29 -3.06 5.58 7.17
C THR A 29 -2.44 6.94 6.83
N LEU A 30 -2.68 7.94 7.64
CA LEU A 30 -2.25 9.32 7.43
C LEU A 30 -1.23 9.76 8.49
N PRO A 31 -0.29 10.65 8.14
CA PRO A 31 0.62 11.23 9.12
C PRO A 31 -0.16 12.14 10.09
N ALA A 32 0.41 12.33 11.29
CA ALA A 32 -0.16 13.22 12.28
C ALA A 32 -0.30 14.64 11.71
N GLY A 33 -1.43 15.29 11.96
CA GLY A 33 -1.71 16.65 11.53
C GLY A 33 -2.29 16.81 10.12
N PHE A 34 -2.42 15.72 9.33
CA PHE A 34 -3.15 15.80 8.07
C PHE A 34 -4.66 15.81 8.34
N THR A 35 -5.36 16.88 7.90
CA THR A 35 -6.78 17.09 8.17
C THR A 35 -7.64 17.25 6.92
N ALA A 36 -7.02 17.28 5.73
CA ALA A 36 -7.76 17.38 4.47
C ALA A 36 -8.46 16.05 4.14
N HIS A 37 -9.40 16.12 3.21
CA HIS A 37 -10.10 14.92 2.73
C HIS A 37 -9.12 13.88 2.19
N ASN A 38 -9.33 12.63 2.61
CA ASN A 38 -8.58 11.47 2.11
C ASN A 38 -9.51 10.25 2.08
N SER A 39 -9.19 9.33 1.20
CA SER A 39 -9.78 7.98 1.20
C SER A 39 -8.71 6.95 0.87
N THR A 40 -8.69 5.83 1.55
CA THR A 40 -7.81 4.71 1.18
C THR A 40 -8.35 3.97 -0.04
N ALA A 41 -7.50 3.27 -0.78
CA ALA A 41 -7.94 2.48 -1.92
C ALA A 41 -7.42 1.04 -1.85
N GLU A 42 -6.14 0.84 -2.10
CA GLU A 42 -5.55 -0.50 -2.17
C GLU A 42 -4.68 -0.80 -0.94
N ILE A 43 -4.64 -2.07 -0.59
CA ILE A 43 -3.77 -2.62 0.45
C ILE A 43 -2.94 -3.76 -0.13
N ALA A 44 -1.64 -3.73 0.06
CA ALA A 44 -0.71 -4.75 -0.41
C ALA A 44 0.25 -5.15 0.70
N ILE A 45 0.69 -6.40 0.68
CA ILE A 45 1.72 -6.91 1.59
C ILE A 45 2.86 -7.50 0.78
N ASP A 46 4.11 -7.34 1.24
CA ASP A 46 5.23 -7.96 0.57
C ASP A 46 5.18 -9.49 0.68
N LYS A 47 5.83 -10.19 -0.25
CA LYS A 47 5.82 -11.68 -0.29
C LYS A 47 6.30 -12.33 1.01
N ALA A 48 7.15 -11.64 1.77
CA ALA A 48 7.67 -12.14 3.04
C ALA A 48 6.74 -11.84 4.23
N GLY A 49 5.65 -11.09 4.03
CA GLY A 49 4.70 -10.72 5.09
C GLY A 49 5.28 -9.77 6.13
N ARG A 50 6.33 -9.01 5.79
CA ARG A 50 7.05 -8.14 6.74
C ARG A 50 6.63 -6.68 6.67
N TYR A 51 6.14 -6.24 5.52
CA TYR A 51 5.74 -4.86 5.28
C TYR A 51 4.41 -4.78 4.56
N LEU A 52 3.54 -3.93 5.07
CA LEU A 52 2.22 -3.66 4.52
C LEU A 52 2.16 -2.23 3.99
N TYR A 53 1.47 -2.04 2.88
CA TYR A 53 1.38 -0.80 2.12
C TYR A 53 -0.08 -0.45 1.87
N VAL A 54 -0.44 0.83 2.03
CA VAL A 54 -1.80 1.32 1.80
C VAL A 54 -1.75 2.60 0.99
N SER A 55 -2.51 2.68 -0.09
CA SER A 55 -2.61 3.89 -0.90
C SER A 55 -3.65 4.87 -0.33
N ASN A 56 -3.28 6.16 -0.28
CA ASN A 56 -4.08 7.28 0.20
C ASN A 56 -4.42 8.22 -0.96
N ARG A 57 -5.70 8.32 -1.31
CA ARG A 57 -6.23 9.25 -2.33
C ARG A 57 -6.66 10.55 -1.65
N GLY A 58 -5.98 11.63 -1.92
CA GLY A 58 -6.10 12.94 -1.29
C GLY A 58 -4.80 13.37 -0.65
N HIS A 59 -4.18 12.57 0.24
CA HIS A 59 -2.79 12.72 0.65
C HIS A 59 -1.81 12.34 -0.47
N ASP A 60 -2.27 11.53 -1.43
CA ASP A 60 -1.53 11.06 -2.60
C ASP A 60 -0.20 10.40 -2.22
N SER A 61 -0.27 9.50 -1.26
CA SER A 61 0.87 8.75 -0.71
C SER A 61 0.61 7.27 -0.61
N ILE A 62 1.68 6.54 -0.35
CA ILE A 62 1.67 5.14 0.07
C ILE A 62 2.15 5.10 1.52
N ALA A 63 1.26 4.74 2.45
CA ALA A 63 1.62 4.49 3.84
C ALA A 63 2.32 3.13 3.96
N VAL A 64 3.46 3.08 4.65
CA VAL A 64 4.26 1.88 4.85
C VAL A 64 4.27 1.49 6.31
N TYR A 65 4.00 0.21 6.59
CA TYR A 65 3.99 -0.35 7.93
C TYR A 65 4.92 -1.54 8.04
N GLY A 66 5.62 -1.64 9.16
CA GLY A 66 6.26 -2.89 9.58
C GLY A 66 5.22 -3.80 10.23
N VAL A 67 5.27 -5.09 9.91
CA VAL A 67 4.43 -6.14 10.49
C VAL A 67 5.23 -6.85 11.58
N ASP A 68 4.70 -6.87 12.80
CA ASP A 68 5.30 -7.67 13.88
C ASP A 68 5.06 -9.16 13.63
N PRO A 69 6.11 -9.99 13.55
CA PRO A 69 5.97 -11.39 13.14
C PRO A 69 5.25 -12.27 14.19
N ALA A 70 5.20 -11.86 15.45
CA ALA A 70 4.57 -12.62 16.51
C ALA A 70 3.09 -12.31 16.68
N SER A 71 2.72 -11.03 16.59
CA SER A 71 1.35 -10.58 16.82
C SER A 71 0.58 -10.23 15.54
N GLY A 72 1.29 -9.91 14.45
CA GLY A 72 0.74 -9.34 13.23
C GLY A 72 0.37 -7.86 13.35
N MET A 73 0.67 -7.21 14.47
CA MET A 73 0.38 -5.79 14.67
C MET A 73 1.25 -4.92 13.76
N LEU A 74 0.70 -3.77 13.39
CA LEU A 74 1.34 -2.81 12.49
C LEU A 74 2.03 -1.68 13.25
N THR A 75 3.21 -1.27 12.76
CA THR A 75 3.91 -0.07 13.18
C THR A 75 4.14 0.82 11.97
N ALA A 76 3.64 2.05 11.98
CA ALA A 76 3.85 3.00 10.90
C ALA A 76 5.35 3.32 10.74
N ARG A 77 5.81 3.38 9.50
CA ARG A 77 7.21 3.65 9.13
C ARG A 77 7.37 4.97 8.40
N GLU A 78 6.62 5.14 7.31
CA GLU A 78 6.74 6.31 6.44
C GLU A 78 5.49 6.50 5.57
N TRP A 79 5.40 7.66 4.95
CA TRP A 79 4.40 8.01 3.93
C TRP A 79 5.13 8.47 2.68
N VAL A 80 5.26 7.59 1.70
CA VAL A 80 5.98 7.85 0.46
C VAL A 80 5.05 8.54 -0.53
N PRO A 81 5.42 9.72 -1.12
CA PRO A 81 4.63 10.33 -2.17
C PRO A 81 4.41 9.37 -3.34
N ALA A 82 3.17 9.22 -3.81
CA ALA A 82 2.84 8.34 -4.93
C ALA A 82 3.35 8.86 -6.29
N LEU A 83 3.89 10.09 -6.31
CA LEU A 83 4.39 10.80 -7.51
C LEU A 83 3.32 10.92 -8.60
N GLY A 84 2.07 11.06 -8.17
CA GLY A 84 0.89 11.27 -8.98
C GLY A 84 -0.31 11.53 -8.09
N LYS A 85 -1.48 11.59 -8.70
CA LYS A 85 -2.73 11.92 -8.04
C LYS A 85 -3.68 10.74 -8.03
N THR A 86 -4.36 10.55 -6.89
CA THR A 86 -5.35 9.49 -6.71
C THR A 86 -4.75 8.09 -6.95
N PRO A 87 -3.78 7.63 -6.12
CA PRO A 87 -3.22 6.28 -6.22
C PRO A 87 -4.30 5.25 -5.89
N ARG A 88 -5.05 4.83 -6.91
CA ARG A 88 -6.20 3.95 -6.78
C ARG A 88 -5.81 2.49 -6.55
N ASN A 89 -4.69 2.07 -7.11
CA ASN A 89 -4.19 0.72 -6.95
C ASN A 89 -2.68 0.74 -6.74
N ILE A 90 -2.20 -0.15 -5.89
CA ILE A 90 -0.79 -0.48 -5.73
C ILE A 90 -0.63 -1.99 -5.84
N MET A 91 0.35 -2.46 -6.60
CA MET A 91 0.58 -3.87 -6.83
C MET A 91 2.06 -4.19 -6.86
N PHE A 92 2.47 -5.23 -6.15
CA PHE A 92 3.81 -5.78 -6.28
C PHE A 92 3.94 -6.69 -7.50
N ASP A 93 5.13 -6.72 -8.09
CA ASP A 93 5.53 -7.81 -8.97
C ASP A 93 5.63 -9.13 -8.17
N ALA A 94 5.74 -10.27 -8.86
CA ALA A 94 5.76 -11.59 -8.23
C ALA A 94 6.93 -11.78 -7.24
N THR A 95 7.97 -10.97 -7.34
CA THR A 95 9.16 -11.02 -6.46
C THR A 95 9.04 -10.12 -5.23
N SER A 96 8.11 -9.17 -5.24
CA SER A 96 7.99 -8.02 -4.34
C SER A 96 9.20 -7.07 -4.37
N ALA A 97 10.03 -7.13 -5.41
CA ALA A 97 11.13 -6.20 -5.60
C ALA A 97 10.65 -4.83 -6.08
N TYR A 98 9.54 -4.78 -6.80
CA TYR A 98 8.97 -3.56 -7.35
C TYR A 98 7.49 -3.42 -7.02
N LEU A 99 7.09 -2.22 -6.62
CA LEU A 99 5.71 -1.82 -6.40
C LEU A 99 5.30 -0.82 -7.49
N PHE A 100 4.16 -1.04 -8.09
CA PHE A 100 3.55 -0.23 -9.13
C PHE A 100 2.39 0.54 -8.54
N ALA A 101 2.43 1.87 -8.59
CA ALA A 101 1.37 2.74 -8.10
C ALA A 101 0.59 3.35 -9.29
N ALA A 102 -0.66 2.93 -9.45
CA ALA A 102 -1.55 3.44 -10.49
C ALA A 102 -2.27 4.70 -10.00
N ASN A 103 -1.79 5.84 -10.45
CA ASN A 103 -2.28 7.17 -10.11
C ASN A 103 -3.38 7.59 -11.09
N GLN A 104 -4.64 7.32 -10.74
CA GLN A 104 -5.78 7.43 -11.65
C GLN A 104 -5.97 8.85 -12.21
N ALA A 105 -5.94 9.88 -11.35
CA ALA A 105 -6.24 11.24 -11.78
C ALA A 105 -5.08 11.90 -12.54
N SER A 106 -3.83 11.51 -12.28
CA SER A 106 -2.68 12.04 -13.04
C SER A 106 -2.32 11.23 -14.29
N GLY A 107 -2.97 10.08 -14.50
CA GLY A 107 -2.78 9.29 -15.72
C GLY A 107 -1.38 8.68 -15.83
N ASN A 108 -0.82 8.19 -14.72
CA ASN A 108 0.48 7.55 -14.73
C ASN A 108 0.56 6.35 -13.77
N ILE A 109 1.42 5.40 -14.10
CA ILE A 109 1.85 4.34 -13.19
C ILE A 109 3.31 4.58 -12.85
N VAL A 110 3.61 4.78 -11.59
CA VAL A 110 4.97 5.01 -11.06
C VAL A 110 5.52 3.72 -10.49
N ILE A 111 6.79 3.44 -10.78
CA ILE A 111 7.46 2.21 -10.34
C ILE A 111 8.42 2.54 -9.22
N PHE A 112 8.24 1.86 -8.08
CA PHE A 112 9.09 1.96 -6.90
C PHE A 112 9.87 0.67 -6.70
N LYS A 113 11.15 0.78 -6.33
CA LYS A 113 11.94 -0.34 -5.82
C LYS A 113 11.72 -0.47 -4.32
N GLN A 114 11.37 -1.66 -3.84
CA GLN A 114 11.21 -1.97 -2.43
C GLN A 114 12.54 -2.44 -1.83
N ASN A 115 12.91 -1.90 -0.66
CA ASN A 115 14.02 -2.39 0.14
C ASN A 115 13.55 -3.54 1.04
N PRO A 116 14.00 -4.78 0.85
CA PRO A 116 13.47 -5.93 1.59
C PRO A 116 13.85 -5.96 3.08
N LYS A 117 14.77 -5.11 3.54
CA LYS A 117 15.18 -5.04 4.96
C LYS A 117 14.41 -3.98 5.74
N THR A 118 13.92 -2.93 5.06
CA THR A 118 13.29 -1.77 5.72
C THR A 118 11.86 -1.53 5.29
N GLY A 119 11.43 -2.11 4.16
CA GLY A 119 10.15 -1.82 3.52
C GLY A 119 10.14 -0.51 2.72
N HIS A 120 11.20 0.28 2.78
CA HIS A 120 11.29 1.59 2.12
C HIS A 120 11.09 1.49 0.61
N LEU A 121 10.32 2.44 0.06
CA LEU A 121 10.06 2.56 -1.37
C LEU A 121 10.92 3.68 -1.96
N THR A 122 11.73 3.36 -2.97
CA THR A 122 12.52 4.33 -3.73
C THR A 122 12.00 4.40 -5.16
N PRO A 123 11.64 5.60 -5.68
CA PRO A 123 11.27 5.73 -7.09
C PRO A 123 12.38 5.27 -8.02
N THR A 124 12.05 4.52 -9.06
CA THR A 124 13.03 4.08 -10.07
C THR A 124 13.34 5.14 -11.11
N GLY A 125 12.55 6.20 -11.16
CA GLY A 125 12.56 7.19 -12.24
C GLY A 125 11.78 6.75 -13.48
N GLN A 126 11.23 5.54 -13.49
CA GLN A 126 10.40 5.03 -14.58
C GLN A 126 8.92 5.23 -14.29
N GLU A 127 8.17 5.63 -15.30
CA GLU A 127 6.72 5.71 -15.26
C GLU A 127 6.11 5.28 -16.60
N LEU A 128 4.88 4.80 -16.55
CA LEU A 128 4.04 4.57 -17.73
C LEU A 128 2.94 5.63 -17.77
N LYS A 129 2.76 6.28 -18.92
CA LYS A 129 1.66 7.20 -19.15
C LYS A 129 0.47 6.44 -19.75
N MET A 130 -0.71 6.62 -19.16
CA MET A 130 -1.97 6.06 -19.66
C MET A 130 -3.15 6.79 -19.05
N ASP A 131 -4.27 6.78 -19.73
CA ASP A 131 -5.48 7.44 -19.24
C ASP A 131 -6.10 6.63 -18.08
N GLN A 132 -6.31 7.28 -16.95
CA GLN A 132 -7.04 6.81 -15.75
C GLN A 132 -6.75 5.35 -15.33
N PRO A 133 -5.49 4.95 -15.06
CA PRO A 133 -5.18 3.58 -14.67
C PRO A 133 -5.91 3.20 -13.38
N GLY A 134 -6.73 2.16 -13.43
CA GLY A 134 -7.56 1.73 -12.31
C GLY A 134 -6.99 0.56 -11.52
N SER A 135 -6.24 -0.33 -12.17
CA SER A 135 -5.66 -1.53 -11.57
C SER A 135 -4.48 -2.05 -12.38
N VAL A 136 -3.58 -2.77 -11.70
CA VAL A 136 -2.42 -3.45 -12.29
C VAL A 136 -2.48 -4.93 -11.91
N ALA A 137 -2.14 -5.80 -12.84
CA ALA A 137 -2.00 -7.24 -12.59
C ALA A 137 -0.76 -7.76 -13.30
N PHE A 138 -0.13 -8.78 -12.72
CA PHE A 138 1.02 -9.48 -13.29
C PHE A 138 0.65 -10.92 -13.63
N ALA A 139 1.23 -11.42 -14.71
CA ALA A 139 1.23 -12.83 -15.07
C ALA A 139 2.66 -13.32 -15.22
N GLU A 140 2.93 -14.55 -14.83
CA GLU A 140 4.20 -15.20 -15.14
C GLU A 140 4.24 -15.56 -16.63
N ALA A 141 5.35 -15.21 -17.30
CA ALA A 141 5.61 -15.70 -18.63
C ALA A 141 5.78 -17.24 -18.56
N ARG A 142 5.09 -17.99 -19.42
CA ARG A 142 5.31 -19.41 -19.59
C ARG A 142 6.19 -19.58 -20.84
N ASP A 143 7.37 -20.18 -20.64
CA ASP A 143 8.23 -20.63 -21.74
C ASP A 143 7.54 -21.74 -22.57
#